data_6d88d82b3ee32cdf1c8f1f49d3e3c0b7
#
_entry.id   6d88d82b3ee32cdf1c8f1f49d3e3c0b7
#
_cell.length_a   1.000
_cell.length_b   1.000
_cell.length_c   1.000
_cell.angle_alpha   90.00
_cell.angle_beta   90.00
_cell.angle_gamma   90.00
#
_symmetry.space_group_name_H-M   'P 1'
#
loop_
_entity.id
_entity.type
_entity.pdbx_description
1 polymer ?
#
loop_
_entity_poly.entity_id
_entity_poly.type
_entity_poly.pdbx_seq_one_letter_code
_entity_poly.pdbx_strand_id
1 'polypeptide(L)'
;MLTHFWQHDAIEQDIVVAPKNKLKILFYHAGGHTAWLYPAALQLKTYIDLFYQDIADQLEWLVPIQHEVSDEELIQHIERTDADILCTSHYLWNHAFLTAQLFRVRPKLKHTIKVIAGGPSIDVNNNHKFFEQYPYIDYAVYSAGEQAFADIVDHLVTDKPMIAFNTSNCGWKNHNTGRTIVSDYKFVKMIETSPFVHNKDLFSAMVSDAKKKNAPVWLPYTLTRGCPYSCTFCDWNSGLGNKVSRRKNTYQQEIDLFQQLGVTNIYLSDANVGQYTEDIDMIDYFAKKNLKENAGFHVGGNFSKLKKENNLKIFNIMAQGRLVNKTLNFSVQDINQQVLDNIDRPDVGWDVHVSMANELREKYPHLIVKAQLIYGLPGQTPATWRHTLEQVTQQNILPVIFLNEPLPASPAIYDPEYQRKFQYEYVHSNRILGGIYSSKIPKKSSSFDQQDLVHMNLLSAIYLALSAINFALREHNSQPLNITQVVDEFLISAQYKTLYNNLYHNWTVENNFYYTVDFSGNPTEIPDLILGLKLAEDVVFLKYLSTFLLVDDRREFLKMAIKSEFQKMIYEIHSDVD
;
A
#
# COMPACT_ATOMS: atom_id res chain seq x y z
N MET A 1 26.11 33.51 -11.51
CA MET A 1 26.46 34.01 -10.20
C MET A 1 25.27 34.78 -9.64
N LEU A 2 24.39 34.12 -8.93
CA LEU A 2 23.29 34.72 -8.16
C LEU A 2 23.49 34.29 -6.72
N THR A 3 24.10 35.19 -5.95
CA THR A 3 24.23 35.10 -4.51
C THR A 3 22.86 35.35 -3.89
N HIS A 4 22.19 34.31 -3.41
CA HIS A 4 21.04 34.48 -2.54
C HIS A 4 21.50 34.87 -1.16
N PHE A 5 21.16 36.08 -0.77
CA PHE A 5 21.24 36.54 0.61
C PHE A 5 20.18 35.80 1.42
N TRP A 6 20.62 34.92 2.29
CA TRP A 6 19.76 34.31 3.31
C TRP A 6 19.72 35.25 4.50
N GLN A 7 18.59 35.88 4.73
CA GLN A 7 18.34 36.56 6.00
C GLN A 7 18.07 35.48 7.06
N HIS A 8 18.85 35.57 8.17
CA HIS A 8 18.60 34.78 9.38
C HIS A 8 17.32 35.32 10.04
N ASP A 9 16.19 34.76 9.78
CA ASP A 9 14.98 35.02 10.53
C ASP A 9 15.06 34.25 11.85
N ALA A 10 15.32 34.98 12.95
CA ALA A 10 15.19 34.44 14.29
C ALA A 10 13.73 34.07 14.57
N ILE A 11 13.51 32.89 15.09
CA ILE A 11 12.18 32.38 15.43
C ILE A 11 11.74 33.04 16.74
N GLU A 12 10.52 33.60 16.73
CA GLU A 12 9.88 34.05 17.96
C GLU A 12 9.51 32.88 18.87
N GLN A 13 9.63 33.16 20.17
CA GLN A 13 9.28 32.26 21.26
C GLN A 13 7.81 31.84 21.16
N ASP A 14 7.56 30.56 20.99
CA ASP A 14 6.26 29.97 21.27
C ASP A 14 5.96 30.13 22.78
N ILE A 15 4.71 30.33 23.12
CA ILE A 15 4.28 30.52 24.51
C ILE A 15 4.73 29.31 25.34
N VAL A 16 5.65 29.54 26.23
CA VAL A 16 6.18 28.54 27.19
C VAL A 16 5.03 28.07 28.07
N VAL A 17 4.57 26.88 27.86
CA VAL A 17 3.68 26.20 28.81
C VAL A 17 4.53 25.82 30.01
N ALA A 18 4.08 26.19 31.24
CA ALA A 18 4.74 25.80 32.48
C ALA A 18 5.08 24.30 32.48
N PRO A 19 6.25 23.88 33.00
CA PRO A 19 6.74 22.52 32.84
C PRO A 19 5.74 21.51 33.42
N LYS A 20 5.01 20.85 32.55
CA LYS A 20 4.38 19.56 32.84
C LYS A 20 5.50 18.57 33.11
N ASN A 21 5.29 17.61 34.00
CA ASN A 21 6.32 16.61 34.32
C ASN A 21 6.86 15.87 33.06
N LYS A 22 6.03 15.70 31.99
CA LYS A 22 6.42 15.09 30.69
C LYS A 22 5.48 15.55 29.57
N LEU A 23 6.01 15.74 28.34
CA LEU A 23 5.18 15.94 27.15
C LEU A 23 4.58 14.61 26.68
N LYS A 24 3.28 14.57 26.50
CA LYS A 24 2.51 13.38 26.13
C LYS A 24 2.29 13.32 24.64
N ILE A 25 2.78 12.25 24.00
CA ILE A 25 2.74 12.04 22.57
C ILE A 25 1.69 10.96 22.25
N LEU A 26 0.67 11.32 21.47
CA LEU A 26 -0.35 10.42 20.97
C LEU A 26 -0.20 10.24 19.45
N PHE A 27 -0.07 9.01 19.00
CA PHE A 27 -0.15 8.67 17.58
C PHE A 27 -1.56 8.28 17.20
N TYR A 28 -2.01 8.77 16.06
CA TYR A 28 -3.27 8.40 15.45
C TYR A 28 -3.04 7.91 14.00
N HIS A 29 -3.32 6.64 13.79
CA HIS A 29 -3.33 5.98 12.49
C HIS A 29 -4.77 5.59 12.19
N ALA A 30 -5.44 6.35 11.34
CA ALA A 30 -6.76 5.99 10.83
C ALA A 30 -6.57 4.85 9.82
N GLY A 31 -6.40 3.64 10.33
CA GLY A 31 -6.42 2.41 9.54
C GLY A 31 -7.85 1.97 9.30
N GLY A 32 -8.10 1.28 8.19
CA GLY A 32 -9.41 0.74 7.86
C GLY A 32 -9.96 -0.27 8.89
N HIS A 33 -10.92 -1.08 8.48
CA HIS A 33 -11.65 -2.00 9.38
C HIS A 33 -10.83 -3.17 9.93
N THR A 34 -9.64 -3.44 9.39
CA THR A 34 -8.74 -4.51 9.85
C THR A 34 -7.83 -4.04 10.98
N ALA A 35 -7.43 -4.98 11.85
CA ALA A 35 -6.56 -4.69 12.99
C ALA A 35 -5.08 -4.62 12.55
N TRP A 36 -4.72 -3.60 11.76
CA TRP A 36 -3.34 -3.34 11.39
C TRP A 36 -2.58 -2.63 12.51
N LEU A 37 -1.37 -3.10 12.79
CA LEU A 37 -0.41 -2.43 13.66
C LEU A 37 0.42 -1.43 12.86
N TYR A 38 0.68 -0.26 13.42
CA TYR A 38 1.49 0.77 12.76
C TYR A 38 2.75 1.05 13.60
N PRO A 39 3.91 0.49 13.24
CA PRO A 39 5.11 0.52 14.07
C PRO A 39 5.85 1.87 14.07
N ALA A 40 5.36 2.91 13.39
CA ALA A 40 6.03 4.21 13.30
C ALA A 40 6.35 4.80 14.69
N ALA A 41 5.40 4.75 15.64
CA ALA A 41 5.64 5.23 17.00
C ALA A 41 6.82 4.52 17.68
N LEU A 42 6.96 3.20 17.48
CA LEU A 42 8.07 2.41 18.04
C LEU A 42 9.41 2.81 17.42
N GLN A 43 9.44 3.03 16.10
CA GLN A 43 10.65 3.45 15.39
C GLN A 43 11.13 4.83 15.84
N LEU A 44 10.20 5.79 15.91
CA LEU A 44 10.49 7.16 16.32
C LEU A 44 10.93 7.23 17.79
N LYS A 45 10.24 6.48 18.67
CA LYS A 45 10.65 6.36 20.08
C LYS A 45 12.05 5.78 20.22
N THR A 46 12.35 4.67 19.51
CA THR A 46 13.69 4.07 19.55
C THR A 46 14.76 5.06 19.11
N TYR A 47 14.48 5.87 18.08
CA TYR A 47 15.43 6.88 17.62
C TYR A 47 15.71 7.94 18.68
N ILE A 48 14.67 8.46 19.34
CA ILE A 48 14.82 9.43 20.43
C ILE A 48 15.57 8.81 21.61
N ASP A 49 15.20 7.63 22.05
CA ASP A 49 15.84 6.94 23.18
C ASP A 49 17.35 6.69 22.95
N LEU A 50 17.78 6.52 21.70
CA LEU A 50 19.17 6.26 21.35
C LEU A 50 19.99 7.52 21.09
N PHE A 51 19.40 8.54 20.47
CA PHE A 51 20.15 9.68 19.93
C PHE A 51 19.80 11.03 20.58
N TYR A 52 18.71 11.10 21.36
CA TYR A 52 18.20 12.30 22.04
C TYR A 52 17.90 12.02 23.50
N GLN A 53 18.87 11.41 24.19
CA GLN A 53 18.70 10.92 25.58
C GLN A 53 18.36 12.03 26.58
N ASP A 54 18.82 13.25 26.33
CA ASP A 54 18.56 14.44 27.16
C ASP A 54 17.10 14.85 27.19
N ILE A 55 16.31 14.49 26.18
CA ILE A 55 14.86 14.74 26.15
C ILE A 55 14.01 13.48 26.33
N ALA A 56 14.57 12.29 26.16
CA ALA A 56 13.81 11.03 26.20
C ALA A 56 13.01 10.87 27.50
N ASP A 57 13.60 11.22 28.65
CA ASP A 57 12.96 11.13 29.96
C ASP A 57 11.86 12.20 30.19
N GLN A 58 11.80 13.21 29.32
CA GLN A 58 10.81 14.28 29.38
C GLN A 58 9.56 13.95 28.52
N LEU A 59 9.51 12.76 27.92
CA LEU A 59 8.42 12.31 27.04
C LEU A 59 7.64 11.17 27.67
N GLU A 60 6.33 11.19 27.44
CA GLU A 60 5.41 10.09 27.71
C GLU A 60 4.76 9.63 26.40
N TRP A 61 4.98 8.37 26.06
CA TRP A 61 4.43 7.79 24.83
C TRP A 61 3.11 7.07 25.16
N LEU A 62 2.01 7.62 24.66
CA LEU A 62 0.69 7.04 24.83
C LEU A 62 0.49 5.87 23.84
N VAL A 63 -0.40 4.95 24.19
CA VAL A 63 -0.78 3.87 23.27
C VAL A 63 -1.43 4.47 22.04
N PRO A 64 -0.92 4.20 20.82
CA PRO A 64 -1.47 4.74 19.58
C PRO A 64 -2.91 4.31 19.33
N ILE A 65 -3.73 5.20 18.78
CA ILE A 65 -5.02 4.86 18.18
C ILE A 65 -4.72 4.30 16.78
N GLN A 66 -5.08 3.04 16.50
CA GLN A 66 -4.71 2.32 15.29
C GLN A 66 -5.89 2.04 14.35
N HIS A 67 -6.96 2.82 14.45
CA HIS A 67 -8.17 2.66 13.64
C HIS A 67 -8.91 3.98 13.50
N GLU A 68 -9.80 4.04 12.56
CA GLU A 68 -10.72 5.17 12.42
C GLU A 68 -11.60 5.27 13.65
N VAL A 69 -11.70 6.49 14.16
CA VAL A 69 -12.60 6.87 15.26
C VAL A 69 -13.40 8.09 14.84
N SER A 70 -14.56 8.30 15.46
CA SER A 70 -15.35 9.51 15.23
C SER A 70 -14.63 10.77 15.74
N ASP A 71 -15.08 11.93 15.29
CA ASP A 71 -14.53 13.22 15.75
C ASP A 71 -14.64 13.35 17.27
N GLU A 72 -15.78 12.94 17.85
CA GLU A 72 -16.06 12.98 19.27
C GLU A 72 -15.16 12.03 20.07
N GLU A 73 -14.96 10.81 19.58
CA GLU A 73 -14.08 9.82 20.22
C GLU A 73 -12.62 10.29 20.21
N LEU A 74 -12.16 10.90 19.09
CA LEU A 74 -10.80 11.44 19.00
C LEU A 74 -10.60 12.59 20.01
N ILE A 75 -11.54 13.53 20.09
CA ILE A 75 -11.50 14.64 21.05
C ILE A 75 -11.46 14.11 22.48
N GLN A 76 -12.40 13.21 22.85
CA GLN A 76 -12.47 12.62 24.18
C GLN A 76 -11.19 11.85 24.53
N HIS A 77 -10.59 11.14 23.57
CA HIS A 77 -9.34 10.42 23.80
C HIS A 77 -8.19 11.38 24.10
N ILE A 78 -8.06 12.45 23.32
CA ILE A 78 -7.04 13.49 23.50
C ILE A 78 -7.21 14.18 24.87
N GLU A 79 -8.44 14.54 25.23
CA GLU A 79 -8.74 15.19 26.51
C GLU A 79 -8.47 14.29 27.71
N ARG A 80 -8.91 13.02 27.63
CA ARG A 80 -8.70 12.03 28.69
C ARG A 80 -7.24 11.72 28.95
N THR A 81 -6.43 11.65 27.89
CA THR A 81 -4.99 11.38 27.99
C THR A 81 -4.19 12.63 28.27
N ASP A 82 -4.78 13.80 28.08
CA ASP A 82 -4.13 15.12 28.17
C ASP A 82 -2.91 15.19 27.25
N ALA A 83 -3.08 14.72 26.00
CA ALA A 83 -2.01 14.70 25.02
C ALA A 83 -1.55 16.13 24.65
N ASP A 84 -0.25 16.33 24.55
CA ASP A 84 0.37 17.60 24.16
C ASP A 84 0.71 17.62 22.65
N ILE A 85 1.00 16.44 22.10
CA ILE A 85 1.37 16.26 20.70
C ILE A 85 0.47 15.18 20.10
N LEU A 86 -0.23 15.52 19.02
CA LEU A 86 -0.97 14.60 18.18
C LEU A 86 -0.18 14.32 16.90
N CYS A 87 0.28 13.08 16.73
CA CYS A 87 0.97 12.64 15.54
C CYS A 87 0.02 11.88 14.62
N THR A 88 -0.04 12.23 13.33
CA THR A 88 -0.89 11.55 12.35
C THR A 88 -0.05 10.96 11.23
N SER A 89 -0.38 9.73 10.80
CA SER A 89 0.30 9.04 9.70
C SER A 89 -0.57 9.01 8.47
N HIS A 90 -0.15 9.73 7.43
CA HIS A 90 -0.87 9.95 6.20
C HIS A 90 -0.36 9.01 5.09
N TYR A 91 -1.21 8.09 4.71
CA TYR A 91 -1.05 7.20 3.57
C TYR A 91 -2.11 7.50 2.52
N LEU A 92 -1.93 6.94 1.34
CA LEU A 92 -2.82 7.13 0.22
C LEU A 92 -4.30 6.85 0.58
N TRP A 93 -4.56 5.81 1.36
CA TRP A 93 -5.91 5.36 1.75
C TRP A 93 -6.56 6.15 2.90
N ASN A 94 -5.82 6.91 3.68
CA ASN A 94 -6.37 7.63 4.83
C ASN A 94 -6.12 9.15 4.82
N HIS A 95 -5.31 9.66 3.89
CA HIS A 95 -4.90 11.07 3.87
C HIS A 95 -6.11 12.02 3.84
N ALA A 96 -7.06 11.76 2.95
CA ALA A 96 -8.24 12.63 2.82
C ALA A 96 -9.15 12.55 4.04
N PHE A 97 -9.33 11.36 4.62
CA PHE A 97 -10.07 11.18 5.87
C PHE A 97 -9.43 11.96 7.02
N LEU A 98 -8.13 11.77 7.26
CA LEU A 98 -7.38 12.43 8.32
C LEU A 98 -7.38 13.95 8.17
N THR A 99 -7.16 14.46 6.95
CA THR A 99 -7.18 15.91 6.69
C THR A 99 -8.56 16.51 6.96
N ALA A 100 -9.63 15.86 6.49
CA ALA A 100 -11.00 16.30 6.76
C ALA A 100 -11.35 16.23 8.26
N GLN A 101 -10.93 15.18 8.95
CA GLN A 101 -11.15 15.03 10.39
C GLN A 101 -10.37 16.07 11.19
N LEU A 102 -9.09 16.26 10.91
CA LEU A 102 -8.27 17.28 11.58
C LEU A 102 -8.85 18.69 11.38
N PHE A 103 -9.36 19.01 10.19
CA PHE A 103 -10.03 20.28 9.95
C PHE A 103 -11.23 20.52 10.88
N ARG A 104 -12.04 19.48 11.16
CA ARG A 104 -13.21 19.58 12.04
C ARG A 104 -12.84 19.54 13.52
N VAL A 105 -11.81 18.78 13.88
CA VAL A 105 -11.43 18.50 15.27
C VAL A 105 -10.51 19.58 15.83
N ARG A 106 -9.53 20.08 15.06
CA ARG A 106 -8.52 21.04 15.53
C ARG A 106 -9.09 22.29 16.23
N PRO A 107 -10.18 22.93 15.75
CA PRO A 107 -10.76 24.08 16.42
C PRO A 107 -11.37 23.80 17.80
N LYS A 108 -11.64 22.52 18.09
CA LYS A 108 -12.25 22.06 19.35
C LYS A 108 -11.21 21.62 20.38
N LEU A 109 -9.95 21.43 19.95
CA LEU A 109 -8.84 21.04 20.82
C LEU A 109 -8.23 22.23 21.55
N LYS A 110 -7.49 21.96 22.63
CA LYS A 110 -6.68 22.97 23.30
C LYS A 110 -5.73 23.64 22.29
N HIS A 111 -5.58 24.95 22.38
CA HIS A 111 -4.67 25.72 21.52
C HIS A 111 -3.20 25.28 21.67
N THR A 112 -2.83 24.72 22.82
CA THR A 112 -1.46 24.27 23.12
C THR A 112 -1.07 22.95 22.47
N ILE A 113 -2.04 22.13 22.02
CA ILE A 113 -1.69 20.87 21.35
C ILE A 113 -1.02 21.13 20.02
N LYS A 114 0.06 20.40 19.74
CA LYS A 114 0.78 20.46 18.45
C LYS A 114 0.38 19.26 17.59
N VAL A 115 0.12 19.51 16.31
CA VAL A 115 -0.20 18.47 15.33
C VAL A 115 0.99 18.26 14.40
N ILE A 116 1.55 17.04 14.43
CA ILE A 116 2.66 16.61 13.56
C ILE A 116 2.09 15.60 12.56
N ALA A 117 2.11 15.93 11.27
CA ALA A 117 1.69 15.03 10.20
C ALA A 117 2.91 14.41 9.52
N GLY A 118 2.91 13.09 9.34
CA GLY A 118 3.95 12.35 8.64
C GLY A 118 3.38 11.29 7.72
N GLY A 119 4.24 10.60 7.00
CA GLY A 119 3.88 9.52 6.09
C GLY A 119 4.00 9.88 4.60
N PRO A 120 3.88 8.89 3.70
CA PRO A 120 4.19 9.07 2.28
C PRO A 120 3.28 10.06 1.53
N SER A 121 2.10 10.37 2.07
CA SER A 121 1.19 11.36 1.45
C SER A 121 1.45 12.81 1.89
N ILE A 122 2.48 13.07 2.69
CA ILE A 122 2.88 14.43 3.08
C ILE A 122 3.86 14.98 2.05
N ASP A 123 3.40 15.92 1.25
CA ASP A 123 4.12 16.50 0.10
C ASP A 123 4.67 17.92 0.35
N VAL A 124 4.89 18.29 1.60
CA VAL A 124 5.32 19.65 2.00
C VAL A 124 6.59 20.10 1.27
N ASN A 125 7.47 19.19 0.88
CA ASN A 125 8.67 19.47 0.11
C ASN A 125 8.38 19.91 -1.35
N ASN A 126 7.23 19.55 -1.90
CA ASN A 126 6.82 19.90 -3.27
C ASN A 126 5.66 20.92 -3.30
N ASN A 127 5.08 21.24 -2.14
CA ASN A 127 3.90 22.08 -2.01
C ASN A 127 4.16 23.32 -1.16
N HIS A 128 4.51 24.42 -1.80
CA HIS A 128 4.77 25.71 -1.12
C HIS A 128 3.57 26.29 -0.35
N LYS A 129 2.36 25.81 -0.64
CA LYS A 129 1.11 26.20 0.02
C LYS A 129 0.60 25.18 1.01
N PHE A 130 1.43 24.21 1.40
CA PHE A 130 1.01 23.10 2.26
C PHE A 130 0.27 23.59 3.51
N PHE A 131 0.83 24.53 4.26
CA PHE A 131 0.20 25.02 5.49
C PHE A 131 -0.93 26.04 5.26
N GLU A 132 -1.12 26.54 4.03
CA GLU A 132 -2.33 27.27 3.65
C GLU A 132 -3.48 26.30 3.39
N GLN A 133 -3.20 25.15 2.79
CA GLN A 133 -4.18 24.09 2.53
C GLN A 133 -4.53 23.32 3.80
N TYR A 134 -3.55 23.11 4.67
CA TYR A 134 -3.69 22.34 5.91
C TYR A 134 -3.32 23.18 7.15
N PRO A 135 -4.08 24.26 7.45
CA PRO A 135 -3.75 25.22 8.52
C PRO A 135 -3.83 24.64 9.93
N TYR A 136 -4.36 23.44 10.06
CA TYR A 136 -4.50 22.67 11.30
C TYR A 136 -3.31 21.75 11.59
N ILE A 137 -2.32 21.69 10.70
CA ILE A 137 -1.03 20.99 10.90
C ILE A 137 0.02 22.02 11.31
N ASP A 138 0.75 21.76 12.40
CA ASP A 138 1.83 22.62 12.88
C ASP A 138 3.17 22.25 12.24
N TYR A 139 3.44 20.93 12.14
CA TYR A 139 4.66 20.38 11.55
C TYR A 139 4.33 19.26 10.55
N ALA A 140 5.07 19.21 9.45
CA ALA A 140 4.93 18.20 8.43
C ALA A 140 6.25 17.45 8.23
N VAL A 141 6.23 16.13 8.30
CA VAL A 141 7.40 15.25 8.13
C VAL A 141 7.24 14.45 6.84
N TYR A 142 8.23 14.53 5.96
CA TYR A 142 8.24 13.79 4.70
C TYR A 142 9.42 12.81 4.64
N SER A 143 9.32 11.75 3.84
CA SER A 143 10.32 10.69 3.74
C SER A 143 10.61 9.99 5.10
N ALA A 144 11.85 9.66 5.39
CA ALA A 144 12.26 9.05 6.66
C ALA A 144 12.22 10.06 7.80
N GLY A 145 11.35 9.82 8.76
CA GLY A 145 10.95 10.81 9.75
C GLY A 145 11.69 10.77 11.08
N GLU A 146 12.60 9.83 11.33
CA GLU A 146 13.17 9.62 12.65
C GLU A 146 13.92 10.85 13.17
N GLN A 147 14.85 11.40 12.37
CA GLN A 147 15.58 12.60 12.77
C GLN A 147 14.68 13.83 12.80
N ALA A 148 13.86 14.01 11.76
CA ALA A 148 12.93 15.14 11.68
C ALA A 148 11.99 15.23 12.89
N PHE A 149 11.41 14.10 13.26
CA PHE A 149 10.52 14.01 14.41
C PHE A 149 11.26 14.32 15.72
N ALA A 150 12.47 13.79 15.89
CA ALA A 150 13.29 14.05 17.08
C ALA A 150 13.68 15.53 17.19
N ASP A 151 14.06 16.18 16.07
CA ASP A 151 14.37 17.61 16.02
C ASP A 151 13.16 18.47 16.39
N ILE A 152 11.96 18.12 15.90
CA ILE A 152 10.71 18.80 16.25
C ILE A 152 10.41 18.65 17.74
N VAL A 153 10.53 17.43 18.28
CA VAL A 153 10.25 17.16 19.70
C VAL A 153 11.30 17.85 20.60
N ASP A 154 12.59 17.85 20.21
CA ASP A 154 13.63 18.59 20.95
C ASP A 154 13.31 20.09 21.00
N HIS A 155 12.86 20.67 19.87
CA HIS A 155 12.37 22.06 19.85
C HIS A 155 11.21 22.27 20.83
N LEU A 156 10.21 21.39 20.84
CA LEU A 156 9.04 21.51 21.69
C LEU A 156 9.34 21.31 23.18
N VAL A 157 10.38 20.55 23.52
CA VAL A 157 10.81 20.31 24.92
C VAL A 157 11.72 21.42 25.42
N THR A 158 12.62 21.92 24.56
CA THR A 158 13.78 22.75 25.01
C THR A 158 13.71 24.20 24.53
N ASP A 159 12.71 24.59 23.74
CA ASP A 159 12.61 25.87 23.03
C ASP A 159 13.81 26.20 22.12
N LYS A 160 14.65 25.23 21.79
CA LYS A 160 15.71 25.42 20.80
C LYS A 160 15.12 25.78 19.46
N PRO A 161 15.56 26.83 18.78
CA PRO A 161 14.97 27.24 17.51
C PRO A 161 15.17 26.17 16.43
N MET A 162 14.10 25.85 15.70
CA MET A 162 14.21 25.06 14.47
C MET A 162 14.81 25.89 13.35
N ILE A 163 15.90 25.43 12.78
CA ILE A 163 16.61 26.09 11.67
C ILE A 163 16.63 25.12 10.49
N ALA A 164 16.13 25.55 9.32
CA ALA A 164 16.01 24.71 8.13
C ALA A 164 17.35 24.06 7.70
N PHE A 165 18.46 24.69 8.01
CA PHE A 165 19.81 24.16 7.71
C PHE A 165 20.24 23.01 8.66
N ASN A 166 19.73 23.00 9.89
CA ASN A 166 20.13 22.02 10.91
C ASN A 166 19.14 20.86 11.03
N THR A 167 17.90 21.05 10.54
CA THR A 167 16.86 20.02 10.47
C THR A 167 16.82 19.40 9.09
N SER A 168 16.13 18.26 8.95
CA SER A 168 15.96 17.57 7.66
C SER A 168 14.59 16.91 7.55
N ASN A 169 14.10 16.74 6.34
CA ASN A 169 12.88 15.98 6.04
C ASN A 169 11.60 16.52 6.73
N CYS A 170 11.53 17.80 7.03
CA CYS A 170 10.34 18.41 7.62
C CYS A 170 10.05 19.81 7.10
N GLY A 171 8.84 20.27 7.36
CA GLY A 171 8.42 21.64 7.12
C GLY A 171 7.55 22.14 8.25
N TRP A 172 7.52 23.46 8.41
CA TRP A 172 6.68 24.17 9.38
C TRP A 172 6.29 25.55 8.88
N LYS A 173 5.31 26.16 9.52
CA LYS A 173 4.89 27.50 9.20
C LYS A 173 5.70 28.50 10.03
N ASN A 174 6.33 29.47 9.38
CA ASN A 174 6.86 30.63 10.05
C ASN A 174 5.71 31.55 10.47
N HIS A 175 5.46 31.68 11.75
CA HIS A 175 4.31 32.44 12.28
C HIS A 175 4.44 33.95 12.01
N ASN A 176 5.66 34.49 11.91
CA ASN A 176 5.88 35.93 11.66
C ASN A 176 5.62 36.29 10.20
N THR A 177 6.02 35.45 9.27
CA THR A 177 5.91 35.75 7.83
C THR A 177 4.74 35.02 7.16
N GLY A 178 4.13 34.02 7.81
CA GLY A 178 3.12 33.14 7.25
C GLY A 178 3.66 32.16 6.20
N ARG A 179 4.95 32.20 5.90
CA ARG A 179 5.58 31.36 4.86
C ARG A 179 5.82 29.93 5.35
N THR A 180 5.72 28.99 4.43
CA THR A 180 6.17 27.62 4.64
C THR A 180 7.71 27.60 4.61
N ILE A 181 8.31 27.05 5.67
CA ILE A 181 9.74 26.72 5.71
C ILE A 181 9.84 25.21 5.49
N VAL A 182 10.74 24.78 4.62
CA VAL A 182 11.02 23.37 4.36
C VAL A 182 12.52 23.14 4.50
N SER A 183 12.91 22.14 5.28
CA SER A 183 14.30 21.71 5.42
C SER A 183 14.71 20.83 4.24
N ASP A 184 16.02 20.68 4.06
CA ASP A 184 16.57 19.85 3.00
C ASP A 184 16.27 18.35 3.22
N TYR A 185 16.22 17.63 2.12
CA TYR A 185 16.11 16.18 2.16
C TYR A 185 17.41 15.53 2.65
N LYS A 186 17.29 14.56 3.56
CA LYS A 186 18.41 13.75 4.04
C LYS A 186 18.01 12.26 4.09
N PHE A 187 18.88 11.41 3.56
CA PHE A 187 18.69 9.97 3.71
C PHE A 187 19.00 9.54 5.15
N VAL A 188 18.00 9.07 5.86
CA VAL A 188 18.15 8.52 7.22
C VAL A 188 18.25 6.99 7.13
N LYS A 189 19.35 6.44 7.65
CA LYS A 189 19.55 4.99 7.71
C LYS A 189 18.59 4.36 8.72
N MET A 190 18.21 3.12 8.48
CA MET A 190 17.48 2.34 9.48
C MET A 190 18.33 2.17 10.74
N ILE A 191 17.67 2.19 11.89
CA ILE A 191 18.28 1.92 13.19
C ILE A 191 18.60 0.43 13.27
N GLU A 192 19.80 0.08 13.75
CA GLU A 192 20.20 -1.33 13.94
C GLU A 192 19.47 -1.99 15.13
N THR A 193 19.02 -1.21 16.10
CA THR A 193 18.24 -1.69 17.25
C THR A 193 16.81 -2.01 16.81
N SER A 194 16.29 -3.15 17.28
CA SER A 194 14.90 -3.52 17.05
C SER A 194 13.92 -2.58 17.76
N PRO A 195 13.02 -1.89 17.04
CA PRO A 195 12.03 -1.03 17.68
C PRO A 195 11.00 -1.82 18.49
N PHE A 196 10.74 -3.05 18.13
CA PHE A 196 9.77 -3.92 18.81
C PHE A 196 10.31 -4.43 20.14
N VAL A 197 11.56 -4.93 20.15
CA VAL A 197 12.20 -5.47 21.35
C VAL A 197 12.57 -4.34 22.31
N HIS A 198 13.11 -3.22 21.78
CA HIS A 198 13.45 -2.03 22.56
C HIS A 198 12.23 -1.43 23.27
N ASN A 199 11.08 -1.42 22.62
CA ASN A 199 9.84 -0.86 23.16
C ASN A 199 8.78 -1.96 23.43
N LYS A 200 9.20 -3.08 24.01
CA LYS A 200 8.34 -4.26 24.22
C LYS A 200 7.02 -3.93 24.92
N ASP A 201 7.04 -3.06 25.92
CA ASP A 201 5.85 -2.72 26.71
C ASP A 201 4.83 -1.92 25.87
N LEU A 202 5.28 -0.90 25.16
CA LEU A 202 4.43 -0.13 24.25
C LEU A 202 3.89 -1.02 23.13
N PHE A 203 4.74 -1.87 22.53
CA PHE A 203 4.31 -2.81 21.50
C PHE A 203 3.27 -3.81 22.02
N SER A 204 3.47 -4.35 23.23
CA SER A 204 2.50 -5.26 23.87
C SER A 204 1.14 -4.56 24.11
N ALA A 205 1.17 -3.30 24.52
CA ALA A 205 -0.05 -2.51 24.69
C ALA A 205 -0.78 -2.26 23.35
N MET A 206 -0.03 -1.95 22.28
CA MET A 206 -0.58 -1.79 20.92
C MET A 206 -1.25 -3.08 20.41
N VAL A 207 -0.59 -4.23 20.61
CA VAL A 207 -1.15 -5.54 20.23
C VAL A 207 -2.40 -5.86 21.03
N SER A 208 -2.37 -5.61 22.34
CA SER A 208 -3.53 -5.83 23.23
C SER A 208 -4.73 -4.98 22.80
N ASP A 209 -4.50 -3.73 22.39
CA ASP A 209 -5.55 -2.85 21.90
C ASP A 209 -6.12 -3.32 20.56
N ALA A 210 -5.27 -3.69 19.62
CA ALA A 210 -5.69 -4.21 18.32
C ALA A 210 -6.54 -5.48 18.43
N LYS A 211 -6.20 -6.38 19.37
CA LYS A 211 -6.93 -7.63 19.60
C LYS A 211 -8.37 -7.43 20.12
N LYS A 212 -8.68 -6.28 20.73
CA LYS A 212 -10.06 -5.97 21.17
C LYS A 212 -11.07 -5.93 20.03
N LYS A 213 -10.62 -5.78 18.79
CA LYS A 213 -11.48 -5.73 17.60
C LYS A 213 -12.01 -7.08 17.13
N ASN A 214 -11.54 -8.19 17.70
CA ASN A 214 -11.87 -9.56 17.25
C ASN A 214 -11.57 -9.81 15.76
N ALA A 215 -10.60 -9.11 15.19
CA ALA A 215 -10.11 -9.29 13.84
C ALA A 215 -8.66 -9.82 13.87
N PRO A 216 -8.18 -10.51 12.82
CA PRO A 216 -6.78 -10.90 12.70
C PRO A 216 -5.88 -9.67 12.79
N VAL A 217 -4.87 -9.73 13.66
CA VAL A 217 -3.90 -8.63 13.83
C VAL A 217 -2.80 -8.78 12.80
N TRP A 218 -2.63 -7.77 11.94
CA TRP A 218 -1.60 -7.69 10.91
C TRP A 218 -0.47 -6.77 11.33
N LEU A 219 0.76 -7.18 11.08
CA LEU A 219 1.96 -6.38 11.34
C LEU A 219 2.72 -6.10 10.03
N PRO A 220 2.77 -4.83 9.57
CA PRO A 220 3.74 -4.41 8.57
C PRO A 220 5.15 -4.51 9.14
N TYR A 221 5.95 -5.40 8.58
CA TYR A 221 7.30 -5.67 9.07
C TYR A 221 8.34 -5.28 8.04
N THR A 222 9.25 -4.39 8.41
CA THR A 222 10.25 -3.81 7.52
C THR A 222 11.66 -4.01 8.08
N LEU A 223 12.54 -4.64 7.30
CA LEU A 223 13.97 -4.74 7.56
C LEU A 223 14.81 -3.89 6.60
N THR A 224 14.25 -3.52 5.45
CA THR A 224 14.95 -2.79 4.39
C THR A 224 14.19 -1.54 4.01
N ARG A 225 14.80 -0.37 4.16
CA ARG A 225 14.29 0.92 3.70
C ARG A 225 14.87 1.25 2.33
N GLY A 226 14.01 1.78 1.44
CA GLY A 226 14.39 2.19 0.09
C GLY A 226 14.33 1.06 -0.92
N CYS A 227 14.55 1.42 -2.18
CA CYS A 227 14.53 0.50 -3.30
C CYS A 227 15.68 0.85 -4.25
N PRO A 228 16.43 -0.13 -4.78
CA PRO A 228 17.52 0.15 -5.71
C PRO A 228 17.03 0.47 -7.14
N TYR A 229 15.73 0.40 -7.38
CA TYR A 229 15.11 0.60 -8.71
C TYR A 229 14.36 1.93 -8.77
N SER A 230 14.13 2.43 -9.98
CA SER A 230 13.57 3.74 -10.29
C SER A 230 12.24 3.68 -11.06
N CYS A 231 11.41 2.67 -10.79
CA CYS A 231 10.12 2.53 -11.46
C CYS A 231 9.29 3.82 -11.36
N THR A 232 8.88 4.36 -12.52
CA THR A 232 8.35 5.74 -12.62
C THR A 232 6.99 5.95 -11.98
N PHE A 233 6.20 4.91 -11.77
CA PHE A 233 4.89 4.97 -11.10
C PHE A 233 4.99 4.87 -9.56
N CYS A 234 6.18 4.54 -9.03
CA CYS A 234 6.41 4.17 -7.64
C CYS A 234 7.15 5.28 -6.89
N ASP A 235 6.84 5.45 -5.60
CA ASP A 235 7.49 6.43 -4.73
C ASP A 235 8.46 5.84 -3.70
N TRP A 236 8.65 4.52 -3.67
CA TRP A 236 9.60 3.85 -2.76
C TRP A 236 11.02 4.40 -2.83
N ASN A 237 11.34 5.07 -3.92
CA ASN A 237 12.64 5.67 -4.17
C ASN A 237 12.62 7.21 -4.16
N SER A 238 11.48 7.83 -3.90
CA SER A 238 11.32 9.27 -3.94
C SER A 238 12.24 9.97 -2.95
N GLY A 239 13.11 10.81 -3.49
CA GLY A 239 14.13 11.51 -2.71
C GLY A 239 15.29 10.63 -2.19
N LEU A 240 15.25 9.30 -2.31
CA LEU A 240 16.26 8.41 -1.75
C LEU A 240 17.47 8.18 -2.69
N GLY A 241 17.33 8.52 -3.99
CA GLY A 241 18.40 8.35 -4.99
C GLY A 241 18.90 6.91 -5.07
N ASN A 242 17.99 5.94 -5.11
CA ASN A 242 18.27 4.49 -5.14
C ASN A 242 19.08 3.98 -3.93
N LYS A 243 19.12 4.73 -2.83
CA LYS A 243 19.78 4.31 -1.61
C LYS A 243 18.95 3.29 -0.87
N VAL A 244 19.64 2.34 -0.25
CA VAL A 244 19.04 1.29 0.54
C VAL A 244 19.74 1.23 1.90
N SER A 245 18.95 1.04 2.96
CA SER A 245 19.45 0.80 4.31
C SER A 245 18.74 -0.39 4.91
N ARG A 246 19.47 -1.30 5.54
CA ARG A 246 18.95 -2.53 6.10
C ARG A 246 19.33 -2.67 7.57
N ARG A 247 18.37 -3.06 8.41
CA ARG A 247 18.60 -3.51 9.78
C ARG A 247 18.99 -5.00 9.76
N LYS A 248 20.06 -5.33 10.48
CA LYS A 248 20.64 -6.68 10.47
C LYS A 248 20.46 -7.36 11.83
N ASN A 249 20.41 -8.70 11.80
CA ASN A 249 20.50 -9.56 12.98
C ASN A 249 19.46 -9.36 14.09
N THR A 250 18.30 -8.74 13.78
CA THR A 250 17.23 -8.51 14.78
C THR A 250 16.06 -9.45 14.60
N TYR A 251 15.86 -10.01 13.41
CA TYR A 251 14.64 -10.73 13.03
C TYR A 251 14.30 -11.90 13.95
N GLN A 252 15.28 -12.63 14.48
CA GLN A 252 15.02 -13.79 15.35
C GLN A 252 14.33 -13.36 16.64
N GLN A 253 14.86 -12.36 17.33
CA GLN A 253 14.28 -11.83 18.58
C GLN A 253 12.91 -11.19 18.32
N GLU A 254 12.75 -10.54 17.17
CA GLU A 254 11.49 -9.90 16.77
C GLU A 254 10.41 -10.96 16.51
N ILE A 255 10.72 -12.00 15.75
CA ILE A 255 9.79 -13.11 15.44
C ILE A 255 9.41 -13.87 16.73
N ASP A 256 10.36 -14.11 17.64
CA ASP A 256 10.07 -14.70 18.94
C ASP A 256 9.10 -13.84 19.75
N LEU A 257 9.28 -12.53 19.75
CA LEU A 257 8.38 -11.59 20.40
C LEU A 257 7.00 -11.57 19.73
N PHE A 258 6.93 -11.58 18.39
CA PHE A 258 5.66 -11.63 17.66
C PHE A 258 4.87 -12.89 18.04
N GLN A 259 5.52 -14.05 18.06
CA GLN A 259 4.92 -15.30 18.49
C GLN A 259 4.42 -15.20 19.95
N GLN A 260 5.26 -14.70 20.85
CA GLN A 260 4.91 -14.51 22.27
C GLN A 260 3.65 -13.64 22.44
N LEU A 261 3.52 -12.59 21.63
CA LEU A 261 2.38 -11.69 21.67
C LEU A 261 1.20 -12.19 20.82
N GLY A 262 1.33 -13.32 20.11
CA GLY A 262 0.29 -13.86 19.23
C GLY A 262 -0.02 -12.96 18.03
N VAL A 263 0.99 -12.30 17.47
CA VAL A 263 0.95 -11.57 16.21
C VAL A 263 1.47 -12.51 15.14
N THR A 264 0.58 -13.13 14.39
CA THR A 264 0.93 -14.20 13.46
C THR A 264 0.76 -13.82 11.99
N ASN A 265 0.02 -12.75 11.68
CA ASN A 265 -0.09 -12.28 10.31
C ASN A 265 0.95 -11.18 10.07
N ILE A 266 1.91 -11.48 9.21
CA ILE A 266 3.06 -10.61 8.93
C ILE A 266 3.01 -10.19 7.46
N TYR A 267 3.02 -8.89 7.21
CA TYR A 267 3.20 -8.34 5.88
C TYR A 267 4.61 -7.73 5.77
N LEU A 268 5.46 -8.36 4.96
CA LEU A 268 6.80 -7.87 4.69
C LEU A 268 6.72 -6.63 3.81
N SER A 269 6.90 -5.47 4.43
CA SER A 269 6.76 -4.16 3.78
C SER A 269 8.06 -3.68 3.13
N ASP A 270 9.04 -4.56 2.96
CA ASP A 270 10.24 -4.28 2.15
C ASP A 270 9.86 -4.21 0.67
N ALA A 271 10.46 -3.28 -0.07
CA ALA A 271 10.15 -3.10 -1.49
C ALA A 271 10.54 -4.32 -2.37
N ASN A 272 11.49 -5.15 -1.91
CA ASN A 272 12.01 -6.30 -2.65
C ASN A 272 12.53 -7.38 -1.70
N VAL A 273 11.65 -8.15 -1.10
CA VAL A 273 12.01 -9.34 -0.29
C VAL A 273 12.72 -10.37 -1.18
N GLY A 274 13.81 -10.95 -0.70
CA GLY A 274 14.67 -11.84 -1.49
C GLY A 274 15.78 -11.12 -2.27
N GLN A 275 15.88 -9.80 -2.13
CA GLN A 275 17.02 -9.05 -2.67
C GLN A 275 18.34 -9.47 -2.01
N TYR A 276 18.29 -9.84 -0.75
CA TYR A 276 19.42 -10.29 0.07
C TYR A 276 19.25 -11.75 0.49
N THR A 277 20.36 -12.46 0.68
CA THR A 277 20.35 -13.86 1.14
C THR A 277 19.78 -14.01 2.54
N GLU A 278 19.97 -13.00 3.39
CA GLU A 278 19.43 -12.95 4.75
C GLU A 278 17.90 -12.94 4.80
N ASP A 279 17.23 -12.55 3.70
CA ASP A 279 15.77 -12.66 3.60
C ASP A 279 15.33 -14.13 3.61
N ILE A 280 16.14 -15.02 3.01
CA ILE A 280 15.89 -16.46 3.00
C ILE A 280 15.96 -16.99 4.43
N ASP A 281 16.98 -16.57 5.19
CA ASP A 281 17.19 -17.02 6.58
C ASP A 281 16.04 -16.56 7.49
N MET A 282 15.54 -15.35 7.28
CA MET A 282 14.36 -14.81 7.99
C MET A 282 13.11 -15.63 7.69
N ILE A 283 12.81 -15.88 6.41
CA ILE A 283 11.64 -16.67 6.00
C ILE A 283 11.75 -18.11 6.52
N ASP A 284 12.94 -18.71 6.47
CA ASP A 284 13.20 -20.03 7.03
C ASP A 284 12.97 -20.07 8.55
N TYR A 285 13.31 -18.99 9.26
CA TYR A 285 13.03 -18.89 10.69
C TYR A 285 11.53 -18.88 11.00
N PHE A 286 10.72 -18.10 10.27
CA PHE A 286 9.26 -18.16 10.37
C PHE A 286 8.72 -19.57 10.09
N ALA A 287 9.22 -20.21 9.03
CA ALA A 287 8.81 -21.57 8.66
C ALA A 287 9.15 -22.60 9.77
N LYS A 288 10.34 -22.51 10.35
CA LYS A 288 10.75 -23.35 11.48
C LYS A 288 9.86 -23.16 12.70
N LYS A 289 9.41 -21.93 13.00
CA LYS A 289 8.45 -21.66 14.07
C LYS A 289 7.10 -22.35 13.82
N ASN A 290 6.59 -22.30 12.60
CA ASN A 290 5.36 -23.01 12.25
C ASN A 290 5.50 -24.53 12.37
N LEU A 291 6.58 -25.09 11.82
CA LEU A 291 6.77 -26.54 11.75
C LEU A 291 7.10 -27.19 13.10
N LYS A 292 7.88 -26.51 13.94
CA LYS A 292 8.36 -27.05 15.22
C LYS A 292 7.49 -26.67 16.41
N GLU A 293 6.93 -25.46 16.39
CA GLU A 293 6.23 -24.85 17.52
C GLU A 293 4.75 -24.59 17.25
N ASN A 294 4.29 -24.89 16.01
CA ASN A 294 2.92 -24.63 15.54
C ASN A 294 2.49 -23.16 15.77
N ALA A 295 3.40 -22.23 15.46
CA ALA A 295 3.24 -20.82 15.75
C ALA A 295 2.10 -20.14 14.95
N GLY A 296 1.73 -20.70 13.79
CA GLY A 296 0.64 -20.23 12.96
C GLY A 296 0.95 -18.94 12.20
N PHE A 297 2.23 -18.67 11.91
CA PHE A 297 2.60 -17.51 11.10
C PHE A 297 2.06 -17.62 9.68
N HIS A 298 1.46 -16.52 9.23
CA HIS A 298 1.11 -16.24 7.85
C HIS A 298 1.96 -15.06 7.37
N VAL A 299 2.67 -15.21 6.25
CA VAL A 299 3.64 -14.24 5.77
C VAL A 299 3.37 -13.88 4.32
N GLY A 300 3.12 -12.61 4.05
CA GLY A 300 2.99 -12.04 2.71
C GLY A 300 4.02 -10.94 2.45
N GLY A 301 4.09 -10.45 1.21
CA GLY A 301 4.99 -9.33 0.87
C GLY A 301 5.27 -9.21 -0.62
N ASN A 302 6.09 -8.22 -0.98
CA ASN A 302 6.54 -7.98 -2.35
C ASN A 302 7.95 -8.54 -2.56
N PHE A 303 8.10 -9.42 -3.56
CA PHE A 303 9.34 -10.15 -3.79
C PHE A 303 10.23 -9.48 -4.84
N SER A 304 11.53 -9.79 -4.79
CA SER A 304 12.55 -9.18 -5.66
C SER A 304 12.26 -9.42 -7.15
N LYS A 305 12.47 -8.38 -7.95
CA LYS A 305 12.23 -8.39 -9.41
C LYS A 305 13.27 -9.20 -10.19
N LEU A 306 14.51 -9.28 -9.67
CA LEU A 306 15.66 -9.80 -10.41
C LEU A 306 16.32 -11.03 -9.78
N LYS A 307 15.87 -11.47 -8.61
CA LYS A 307 16.52 -12.55 -7.85
C LYS A 307 15.73 -13.87 -7.92
N LYS A 308 15.61 -14.44 -9.15
CA LYS A 308 14.88 -15.69 -9.39
C LYS A 308 15.22 -16.80 -8.38
N GLU A 309 16.50 -17.07 -8.18
CA GLU A 309 16.94 -18.19 -7.31
C GLU A 309 16.54 -17.95 -5.85
N ASN A 310 16.69 -16.72 -5.36
CA ASN A 310 16.27 -16.37 -4.00
C ASN A 310 14.75 -16.49 -3.87
N ASN A 311 13.99 -15.98 -4.86
CA ASN A 311 12.54 -16.08 -4.85
C ASN A 311 12.06 -17.53 -4.84
N LEU A 312 12.64 -18.41 -5.68
CA LEU A 312 12.30 -19.83 -5.68
C LEU A 312 12.58 -20.50 -4.34
N LYS A 313 13.72 -20.20 -3.70
CA LYS A 313 14.04 -20.70 -2.36
C LYS A 313 13.00 -20.22 -1.35
N ILE A 314 12.70 -18.92 -1.34
CA ILE A 314 11.72 -18.32 -0.44
C ILE A 314 10.33 -18.97 -0.64
N PHE A 315 9.84 -19.07 -1.87
CA PHE A 315 8.54 -19.65 -2.15
C PHE A 315 8.44 -21.13 -1.75
N ASN A 316 9.51 -21.91 -1.99
CA ASN A 316 9.56 -23.29 -1.50
C ASN A 316 9.50 -23.36 0.03
N ILE A 317 10.25 -22.48 0.73
CA ILE A 317 10.22 -22.42 2.21
C ILE A 317 8.83 -21.99 2.71
N MET A 318 8.23 -20.99 2.08
CA MET A 318 6.89 -20.49 2.45
C MET A 318 5.82 -21.58 2.29
N ALA A 319 5.86 -22.32 1.19
CA ALA A 319 4.92 -23.42 0.94
C ALA A 319 5.12 -24.58 1.93
N GLN A 320 6.35 -25.05 2.13
CA GLN A 320 6.68 -26.13 3.08
C GLN A 320 6.42 -25.73 4.53
N GLY A 321 6.74 -24.49 4.88
CA GLY A 321 6.59 -23.93 6.22
C GLY A 321 5.16 -23.51 6.57
N ARG A 322 4.19 -23.70 5.65
CA ARG A 322 2.80 -23.29 5.82
C ARG A 322 2.67 -21.78 6.15
N LEU A 323 3.55 -20.96 5.55
CA LEU A 323 3.54 -19.50 5.73
C LEU A 323 2.53 -18.82 4.81
N VAL A 324 2.05 -19.52 3.79
CA VAL A 324 0.99 -19.08 2.87
C VAL A 324 -0.14 -20.10 2.87
N ASN A 325 -1.37 -19.62 2.77
CA ASN A 325 -2.52 -20.52 2.72
C ASN A 325 -2.62 -21.21 1.35
N LYS A 326 -2.84 -20.42 0.29
CA LYS A 326 -3.04 -20.96 -1.05
C LYS A 326 -2.34 -20.17 -2.15
N THR A 327 -1.91 -18.93 -1.91
CA THR A 327 -1.51 -18.02 -3.00
C THR A 327 -0.09 -17.49 -2.86
N LEU A 328 0.57 -17.30 -4.01
CA LEU A 328 1.87 -16.63 -4.15
C LEU A 328 1.77 -15.54 -5.21
N ASN A 329 2.30 -14.35 -4.92
CA ASN A 329 2.22 -13.20 -5.80
C ASN A 329 3.54 -12.94 -6.53
N PHE A 330 3.46 -12.78 -7.86
CA PHE A 330 4.55 -12.27 -8.69
C PHE A 330 4.24 -10.82 -9.09
N SER A 331 5.15 -9.91 -8.81
CA SER A 331 5.00 -8.50 -9.18
C SER A 331 5.48 -8.26 -10.61
N VAL A 332 4.70 -8.66 -11.60
CA VAL A 332 5.05 -8.63 -13.03
C VAL A 332 4.86 -7.25 -13.65
N GLN A 333 3.74 -6.59 -13.38
CA GLN A 333 3.22 -5.32 -13.90
C GLN A 333 2.79 -5.37 -15.37
N ASP A 334 3.64 -5.81 -16.29
CA ASP A 334 3.36 -6.11 -17.69
C ASP A 334 4.34 -7.19 -18.19
N ILE A 335 4.03 -7.86 -19.29
CA ILE A 335 4.93 -8.80 -19.95
C ILE A 335 5.64 -8.19 -21.17
N ASN A 336 5.19 -7.03 -21.63
CA ASN A 336 5.76 -6.32 -22.77
C ASN A 336 7.01 -5.54 -22.34
N GLN A 337 8.18 -5.93 -22.87
CA GLN A 337 9.45 -5.31 -22.52
C GLN A 337 9.46 -3.80 -22.79
N GLN A 338 8.87 -3.33 -23.89
CA GLN A 338 8.81 -1.89 -24.17
C GLN A 338 8.01 -1.11 -23.12
N VAL A 339 6.94 -1.70 -22.58
CA VAL A 339 6.17 -1.09 -21.48
C VAL A 339 7.02 -1.06 -20.21
N LEU A 340 7.72 -2.14 -19.89
CA LEU A 340 8.62 -2.21 -18.74
C LEU A 340 9.77 -1.19 -18.85
N ASP A 341 10.35 -1.04 -20.04
CA ASP A 341 11.40 -0.03 -20.32
C ASP A 341 10.86 1.40 -20.17
N ASN A 342 9.63 1.66 -20.62
CA ASN A 342 9.00 2.98 -20.52
C ASN A 342 8.73 3.40 -19.05
N ILE A 343 8.56 2.46 -18.17
CA ILE A 343 8.37 2.71 -16.72
C ILE A 343 9.63 2.50 -15.89
N ASP A 344 10.79 2.36 -16.55
CA ASP A 344 12.09 2.12 -15.91
C ASP A 344 12.06 0.95 -14.91
N ARG A 345 11.40 -0.15 -15.33
CA ARG A 345 11.23 -1.32 -14.49
C ARG A 345 12.07 -2.50 -14.97
N PRO A 346 13.15 -2.86 -14.27
CA PRO A 346 13.84 -4.11 -14.53
C PRO A 346 13.00 -5.33 -14.11
N ASP A 347 13.04 -6.39 -14.90
CA ASP A 347 12.35 -7.65 -14.61
C ASP A 347 13.19 -8.85 -15.08
N VAL A 348 12.92 -10.04 -14.54
CA VAL A 348 13.56 -11.30 -14.96
C VAL A 348 13.06 -11.81 -16.32
N GLY A 349 11.96 -11.23 -16.82
CA GLY A 349 11.27 -11.65 -18.04
C GLY A 349 10.18 -12.68 -17.81
N TRP A 350 9.18 -12.64 -18.69
CA TRP A 350 7.96 -13.46 -18.55
C TRP A 350 8.23 -14.96 -18.54
N ASP A 351 9.10 -15.46 -19.41
CA ASP A 351 9.45 -16.89 -19.46
C ASP A 351 10.03 -17.41 -18.14
N VAL A 352 10.74 -16.55 -17.42
CA VAL A 352 11.27 -16.89 -16.10
C VAL A 352 10.17 -17.00 -15.06
N HIS A 353 9.20 -16.09 -15.07
CA HIS A 353 8.02 -16.17 -14.19
C HIS A 353 7.20 -17.43 -14.46
N VAL A 354 6.98 -17.76 -15.74
CA VAL A 354 6.29 -19.01 -16.16
C VAL A 354 7.05 -20.24 -15.68
N SER A 355 8.36 -20.28 -15.86
CA SER A 355 9.20 -21.39 -15.38
C SER A 355 9.09 -21.57 -13.87
N MET A 356 9.11 -20.47 -13.10
CA MET A 356 8.95 -20.52 -11.63
C MET A 356 7.55 -21.00 -11.23
N ALA A 357 6.50 -20.51 -11.89
CA ALA A 357 5.12 -20.93 -11.63
C ALA A 357 4.90 -22.43 -11.91
N ASN A 358 5.51 -22.95 -12.98
CA ASN A 358 5.41 -24.36 -13.32
C ASN A 358 6.14 -25.24 -12.28
N GLU A 359 7.36 -24.87 -11.88
CA GLU A 359 8.10 -25.59 -10.84
C GLU A 359 7.36 -25.62 -9.50
N LEU A 360 6.75 -24.49 -9.11
CA LEU A 360 6.00 -24.41 -7.87
C LEU A 360 4.71 -25.26 -7.92
N ARG A 361 3.99 -25.26 -9.05
CA ARG A 361 2.77 -26.07 -9.20
C ARG A 361 3.04 -27.56 -9.26
N GLU A 362 4.16 -27.97 -9.85
CA GLU A 362 4.55 -29.38 -9.86
C GLU A 362 4.79 -29.89 -8.41
N LYS A 363 5.45 -29.09 -7.59
CA LYS A 363 5.74 -29.44 -6.19
C LYS A 363 4.54 -29.25 -5.25
N TYR A 364 3.73 -28.22 -5.51
CA TYR A 364 2.63 -27.79 -4.64
C TYR A 364 1.37 -27.52 -5.48
N PRO A 365 0.65 -28.58 -5.91
CA PRO A 365 -0.51 -28.46 -6.82
C PRO A 365 -1.66 -27.60 -6.26
N HIS A 366 -1.73 -27.44 -4.92
CA HIS A 366 -2.72 -26.61 -4.25
C HIS A 366 -2.42 -25.11 -4.28
N LEU A 367 -1.20 -24.71 -4.68
CA LEU A 367 -0.83 -23.29 -4.72
C LEU A 367 -1.32 -22.60 -5.99
N ILE A 368 -1.89 -21.44 -5.81
CA ILE A 368 -2.32 -20.53 -6.86
C ILE A 368 -1.23 -19.45 -7.03
N VAL A 369 -0.63 -19.41 -8.20
CA VAL A 369 0.31 -18.33 -8.54
C VAL A 369 -0.47 -17.16 -9.12
N LYS A 370 -0.27 -15.97 -8.58
CA LYS A 370 -0.87 -14.72 -9.02
C LYS A 370 0.17 -13.83 -9.71
N ALA A 371 -0.24 -13.06 -10.71
CA ALA A 371 0.58 -12.01 -11.34
C ALA A 371 -0.08 -10.65 -11.13
N GLN A 372 0.60 -9.77 -10.42
CA GLN A 372 0.18 -8.37 -10.29
C GLN A 372 0.50 -7.63 -11.60
N LEU A 373 -0.53 -7.06 -12.21
CA LEU A 373 -0.50 -6.36 -13.48
C LEU A 373 -1.05 -4.95 -13.32
N ILE A 374 -0.51 -4.01 -14.11
CA ILE A 374 -0.99 -2.62 -14.12
C ILE A 374 -1.40 -2.23 -15.54
N TYR A 375 -2.62 -1.74 -15.73
CA TYR A 375 -3.06 -1.15 -17.01
C TYR A 375 -3.04 0.38 -16.96
N GLY A 376 -2.96 1.02 -18.13
CA GLY A 376 -2.79 2.46 -18.25
C GLY A 376 -1.32 2.91 -18.14
N LEU A 377 -0.36 1.99 -18.35
CA LEU A 377 1.07 2.30 -18.43
C LEU A 377 1.44 2.85 -19.82
N PRO A 378 2.53 3.65 -19.95
CA PRO A 378 2.93 4.23 -21.23
C PRO A 378 3.44 3.15 -22.19
N GLY A 379 2.93 3.15 -23.41
CA GLY A 379 3.22 2.15 -24.43
C GLY A 379 2.19 1.02 -24.51
N GLN A 380 1.28 0.91 -23.55
CA GLN A 380 0.15 -0.02 -23.65
C GLN A 380 -0.89 0.51 -24.65
N THR A 381 -1.53 -0.44 -25.33
CA THR A 381 -2.74 -0.27 -26.13
C THR A 381 -3.74 -1.36 -25.74
N PRO A 382 -5.02 -1.27 -26.08
CA PRO A 382 -5.97 -2.37 -25.84
C PRO A 382 -5.47 -3.72 -26.38
N ALA A 383 -4.81 -3.72 -27.54
CA ALA A 383 -4.28 -4.94 -28.14
C ALA A 383 -3.10 -5.54 -27.36
N THR A 384 -2.12 -4.71 -26.93
CA THR A 384 -0.99 -5.20 -26.12
C THR A 384 -1.44 -5.62 -24.74
N TRP A 385 -2.38 -4.91 -24.14
CA TRP A 385 -2.96 -5.26 -22.86
C TRP A 385 -3.71 -6.59 -22.91
N ARG A 386 -4.56 -6.76 -23.92
CA ARG A 386 -5.23 -8.04 -24.18
C ARG A 386 -4.23 -9.18 -24.29
N HIS A 387 -3.15 -8.98 -25.07
CA HIS A 387 -2.09 -9.99 -25.22
C HIS A 387 -1.48 -10.36 -23.86
N THR A 388 -1.18 -9.37 -23.00
CA THR A 388 -0.68 -9.63 -21.64
C THR A 388 -1.64 -10.51 -20.84
N LEU A 389 -2.93 -10.18 -20.85
CA LEU A 389 -3.95 -10.96 -20.13
C LEU A 389 -4.08 -12.40 -20.68
N GLU A 390 -4.05 -12.57 -22.00
CA GLU A 390 -4.08 -13.89 -22.66
C GLU A 390 -2.87 -14.74 -22.23
N GLN A 391 -1.68 -14.20 -22.31
CA GLN A 391 -0.45 -14.92 -21.94
C GLN A 391 -0.46 -15.34 -20.47
N VAL A 392 -0.90 -14.46 -19.58
CA VAL A 392 -0.97 -14.76 -18.14
C VAL A 392 -1.98 -15.86 -17.86
N THR A 393 -3.18 -15.75 -18.42
CA THR A 393 -4.26 -16.72 -18.15
C THR A 393 -4.03 -18.08 -18.83
N GLN A 394 -3.41 -18.12 -20.01
CA GLN A 394 -3.00 -19.36 -20.68
C GLN A 394 -1.98 -20.16 -19.86
N GLN A 395 -1.16 -19.49 -19.06
CA GLN A 395 -0.21 -20.14 -18.15
C GLN A 395 -0.83 -20.55 -16.82
N ASN A 396 -2.13 -20.46 -16.65
CA ASN A 396 -2.84 -20.75 -15.39
C ASN A 396 -2.32 -19.88 -14.21
N ILE A 397 -1.91 -18.67 -14.49
CA ILE A 397 -1.54 -17.66 -13.51
C ILE A 397 -2.75 -16.74 -13.35
N LEU A 398 -3.17 -16.50 -12.11
CA LEU A 398 -4.30 -15.63 -11.82
C LEU A 398 -3.86 -14.16 -11.94
N PRO A 399 -4.46 -13.36 -12.83
CA PRO A 399 -4.15 -11.95 -12.89
C PRO A 399 -4.72 -11.21 -11.66
N VAL A 400 -3.91 -10.34 -11.06
CA VAL A 400 -4.33 -9.33 -10.09
C VAL A 400 -4.07 -7.98 -10.73
N ILE A 401 -5.13 -7.25 -11.05
CA ILE A 401 -5.06 -6.14 -11.99
C ILE A 401 -5.32 -4.82 -11.29
N PHE A 402 -4.43 -3.85 -11.53
CA PHE A 402 -4.53 -2.49 -11.00
C PHE A 402 -4.58 -1.46 -12.13
N LEU A 403 -5.31 -0.37 -11.94
CA LEU A 403 -5.16 0.82 -12.75
C LEU A 403 -3.83 1.50 -12.38
N ASN A 404 -3.15 2.08 -13.34
CA ASN A 404 -2.01 2.95 -13.08
C ASN A 404 -2.47 4.19 -12.29
N GLU A 405 -2.29 4.15 -10.99
CA GLU A 405 -2.48 5.28 -10.08
C GLU A 405 -1.11 5.72 -9.55
N PRO A 406 -0.37 6.58 -10.28
CA PRO A 406 0.95 6.97 -9.85
C PRO A 406 0.91 7.65 -8.50
N LEU A 407 1.80 7.24 -7.61
CA LEU A 407 1.89 7.81 -6.28
C LEU A 407 2.36 9.28 -6.33
N PRO A 408 1.92 10.14 -5.40
CA PRO A 408 2.13 11.60 -5.48
C PRO A 408 3.58 12.03 -5.66
N ALA A 409 4.52 11.32 -5.04
CA ALA A 409 5.94 11.60 -5.12
C ALA A 409 6.68 10.79 -6.22
N SER A 410 5.95 10.09 -7.10
CA SER A 410 6.54 9.30 -8.18
C SER A 410 6.97 10.18 -9.38
N PRO A 411 8.00 9.78 -10.15
CA PRO A 411 8.43 10.49 -11.34
C PRO A 411 7.29 10.74 -12.35
N ALA A 412 6.36 9.82 -12.49
CA ALA A 412 5.21 9.96 -13.38
C ALA A 412 4.34 11.20 -13.06
N ILE A 413 4.34 11.66 -11.81
CA ILE A 413 3.56 12.82 -11.35
C ILE A 413 4.38 14.11 -11.35
N TYR A 414 5.63 14.07 -10.90
CA TYR A 414 6.40 15.31 -10.72
C TYR A 414 7.41 15.61 -11.83
N ASP A 415 7.77 14.63 -12.68
CA ASP A 415 8.74 14.85 -13.76
C ASP A 415 8.06 15.35 -15.04
N PRO A 416 8.23 16.66 -15.38
CA PRO A 416 7.61 17.23 -16.58
C PRO A 416 8.19 16.64 -17.88
N GLU A 417 9.39 16.10 -17.84
CA GLU A 417 10.03 15.49 -19.01
C GLU A 417 9.40 14.15 -19.33
N TYR A 418 9.18 13.33 -18.30
CA TYR A 418 8.43 12.09 -18.41
C TYR A 418 7.00 12.33 -18.92
N GLN A 419 6.30 13.30 -18.34
CA GLN A 419 4.93 13.64 -18.76
C GLN A 419 4.88 14.11 -20.23
N ARG A 420 5.84 14.94 -20.68
CA ARG A 420 5.95 15.37 -22.07
C ARG A 420 6.27 14.21 -23.00
N LYS A 421 7.21 13.35 -22.63
CA LYS A 421 7.64 12.18 -23.42
C LYS A 421 6.45 11.27 -23.73
N PHE A 422 5.62 10.99 -22.75
CA PHE A 422 4.49 10.08 -22.88
C PHE A 422 3.13 10.77 -23.05
N GLN A 423 3.09 12.11 -23.11
CA GLN A 423 1.90 12.93 -23.31
C GLN A 423 0.76 12.59 -22.34
N TYR A 424 1.10 12.37 -21.07
CA TYR A 424 0.13 12.03 -20.06
C TYR A 424 -0.78 13.21 -19.74
N GLU A 425 -2.09 12.94 -19.75
CA GLU A 425 -3.12 13.77 -19.12
C GLU A 425 -3.71 12.98 -17.94
N TYR A 426 -3.74 13.61 -16.78
CA TYR A 426 -4.32 13.04 -15.57
C TYR A 426 -5.62 13.72 -15.18
N VAL A 427 -6.53 12.96 -14.56
CA VAL A 427 -7.72 13.49 -13.89
C VAL A 427 -7.69 13.09 -12.43
N HIS A 428 -8.37 13.88 -11.58
CA HIS A 428 -8.59 13.46 -10.20
C HIS A 428 -9.74 12.47 -10.15
N SER A 429 -9.49 11.33 -9.56
CA SER A 429 -10.52 10.37 -9.21
C SER A 429 -11.16 10.79 -7.89
N ASN A 430 -12.48 10.95 -7.86
CA ASN A 430 -13.24 11.13 -6.61
C ASN A 430 -13.57 9.78 -5.97
N ARG A 431 -12.61 8.91 -5.93
CA ARG A 431 -12.78 7.56 -5.45
C ARG A 431 -13.04 7.54 -3.96
N ILE A 432 -14.11 6.87 -3.57
CA ILE A 432 -14.41 6.56 -2.17
C ILE A 432 -13.93 5.13 -1.94
N LEU A 433 -12.74 5.01 -1.36
CA LEU A 433 -12.22 3.75 -0.82
C LEU A 433 -12.33 3.84 0.69
N GLY A 434 -13.38 3.30 1.30
CA GLY A 434 -13.53 3.35 2.75
C GLY A 434 -13.37 4.75 3.39
N GLY A 435 -13.17 5.79 2.58
CA GLY A 435 -12.93 7.18 2.93
C GLY A 435 -12.86 8.05 1.67
N ILE A 436 -12.82 9.38 1.83
CA ILE A 436 -12.64 10.32 0.71
C ILE A 436 -11.19 10.23 0.24
N TYR A 437 -10.98 9.64 -0.92
CA TYR A 437 -9.68 9.50 -1.53
C TYR A 437 -9.65 10.19 -2.90
N SER A 438 -8.65 11.00 -3.17
CA SER A 438 -8.42 11.63 -4.46
C SER A 438 -7.05 11.23 -4.98
N SER A 439 -7.02 10.38 -5.99
CA SER A 439 -5.81 10.01 -6.73
C SER A 439 -5.78 10.66 -8.09
N LYS A 440 -4.60 10.77 -8.66
CA LYS A 440 -4.44 11.08 -10.07
C LYS A 440 -4.46 9.79 -10.86
N ILE A 441 -5.39 9.69 -11.79
CA ILE A 441 -5.48 8.57 -12.72
C ILE A 441 -5.21 9.06 -14.14
N PRO A 442 -4.59 8.26 -15.02
CA PRO A 442 -4.38 8.66 -16.40
C PRO A 442 -5.71 8.74 -17.13
N LYS A 443 -5.89 9.83 -17.86
CA LYS A 443 -6.98 10.01 -18.82
C LYS A 443 -6.51 9.60 -20.21
N LYS A 444 -5.25 9.89 -20.54
CA LYS A 444 -4.66 9.73 -21.87
C LYS A 444 -3.14 9.63 -21.77
N SER A 445 -2.54 8.94 -22.72
CA SER A 445 -1.10 8.97 -22.99
C SER A 445 -0.84 9.01 -24.50
N SER A 446 0.43 8.98 -24.92
CA SER A 446 0.78 8.85 -26.33
C SER A 446 0.34 7.53 -26.97
N SER A 447 0.00 6.51 -26.19
CA SER A 447 -0.34 5.17 -26.68
C SER A 447 -1.80 4.76 -26.48
N PHE A 448 -2.57 5.49 -25.69
CA PHE A 448 -3.99 5.24 -25.46
C PHE A 448 -4.74 6.55 -25.18
N ASP A 449 -6.00 6.58 -25.54
CA ASP A 449 -6.94 7.62 -25.14
C ASP A 449 -7.92 7.10 -24.07
N GLN A 450 -8.94 7.91 -23.79
CA GLN A 450 -9.96 7.57 -22.79
C GLN A 450 -10.80 6.36 -23.19
N GLN A 451 -11.10 6.21 -24.48
CA GLN A 451 -11.88 5.08 -24.97
C GLN A 451 -11.09 3.78 -24.85
N ASP A 452 -9.81 3.84 -25.19
CA ASP A 452 -8.85 2.74 -25.04
C ASP A 452 -8.72 2.30 -23.57
N LEU A 453 -8.66 3.29 -22.65
CA LEU A 453 -8.53 2.99 -21.22
C LEU A 453 -9.78 2.29 -20.67
N VAL A 454 -10.97 2.71 -21.08
CA VAL A 454 -12.24 2.04 -20.74
C VAL A 454 -12.28 0.62 -21.32
N HIS A 455 -11.78 0.45 -22.55
CA HIS A 455 -11.69 -0.88 -23.17
C HIS A 455 -10.71 -1.79 -22.39
N MET A 456 -9.52 -1.30 -22.04
CA MET A 456 -8.56 -2.06 -21.22
C MET A 456 -9.12 -2.42 -19.84
N ASN A 457 -9.90 -1.53 -19.23
CA ASN A 457 -10.59 -1.79 -17.97
C ASN A 457 -11.60 -2.96 -18.13
N LEU A 458 -12.45 -2.90 -19.16
CA LEU A 458 -13.44 -3.94 -19.40
C LEU A 458 -12.79 -5.30 -19.73
N LEU A 459 -11.71 -5.30 -20.52
CA LEU A 459 -10.90 -6.51 -20.74
C LEU A 459 -10.38 -7.08 -19.42
N SER A 460 -9.84 -6.22 -18.55
CA SER A 460 -9.35 -6.61 -17.23
C SER A 460 -10.41 -7.35 -16.41
N ALA A 461 -11.61 -6.78 -16.34
CA ALA A 461 -12.73 -7.37 -15.61
C ALA A 461 -13.16 -8.72 -16.19
N ILE A 462 -13.23 -8.83 -17.52
CA ILE A 462 -13.62 -10.07 -18.21
C ILE A 462 -12.60 -11.18 -17.96
N TYR A 463 -11.29 -10.89 -18.15
CA TYR A 463 -10.24 -11.89 -17.95
C TYR A 463 -10.13 -12.31 -16.50
N LEU A 464 -10.31 -11.38 -15.54
CA LEU A 464 -10.35 -11.71 -14.12
C LEU A 464 -11.51 -12.64 -13.79
N ALA A 465 -12.72 -12.32 -14.23
CA ALA A 465 -13.91 -13.15 -14.02
C ALA A 465 -13.75 -14.56 -14.61
N LEU A 466 -13.28 -14.65 -15.86
CA LEU A 466 -13.09 -15.94 -16.54
C LEU A 466 -11.97 -16.77 -15.89
N SER A 467 -10.91 -16.13 -15.40
CA SER A 467 -9.85 -16.82 -14.67
C SER A 467 -10.35 -17.40 -13.36
N ALA A 468 -11.12 -16.63 -12.58
CA ALA A 468 -11.72 -17.10 -11.35
C ALA A 468 -12.67 -18.28 -11.59
N ILE A 469 -13.50 -18.20 -12.65
CA ILE A 469 -14.38 -19.30 -13.07
C ILE A 469 -13.56 -20.55 -13.43
N ASN A 470 -12.48 -20.41 -14.19
CA ASN A 470 -11.63 -21.54 -14.55
C ASN A 470 -10.94 -22.18 -13.33
N PHE A 471 -10.56 -21.39 -12.33
CA PHE A 471 -10.05 -21.95 -11.06
C PHE A 471 -11.14 -22.79 -10.37
N ALA A 472 -12.37 -22.26 -10.27
CA ALA A 472 -13.48 -22.99 -9.69
C ALA A 472 -13.78 -24.30 -10.42
N LEU A 473 -13.84 -24.26 -11.76
CA LEU A 473 -14.08 -25.45 -12.59
C LEU A 473 -13.02 -26.54 -12.35
N ARG A 474 -11.75 -26.16 -12.22
CA ARG A 474 -10.66 -27.11 -11.94
C ARG A 474 -10.77 -27.73 -10.54
N GLU A 475 -11.10 -26.95 -9.53
CA GLU A 475 -11.31 -27.47 -8.17
C GLU A 475 -12.41 -28.55 -8.13
N HIS A 476 -13.39 -28.43 -9.04
CA HIS A 476 -14.47 -29.41 -9.19
C HIS A 476 -14.21 -30.46 -10.28
N ASN A 477 -12.96 -30.60 -10.77
CA ASN A 477 -12.58 -31.52 -11.85
C ASN A 477 -13.38 -31.35 -13.15
N SER A 478 -13.91 -30.14 -13.39
CA SER A 478 -14.64 -29.78 -14.60
C SER A 478 -13.68 -29.21 -15.67
N GLN A 479 -14.10 -29.30 -16.94
CA GLN A 479 -13.33 -28.79 -18.07
C GLN A 479 -13.25 -27.25 -18.00
N PRO A 480 -12.06 -26.65 -17.98
CA PRO A 480 -11.93 -25.20 -17.99
C PRO A 480 -12.38 -24.60 -19.34
N LEU A 481 -12.86 -23.36 -19.27
CA LEU A 481 -13.23 -22.57 -20.45
C LEU A 481 -11.97 -22.21 -21.28
N ASN A 482 -12.13 -22.19 -22.60
CA ASN A 482 -11.17 -21.52 -23.47
C ASN A 482 -11.41 -20.00 -23.39
N ILE A 483 -10.66 -19.32 -22.50
CA ILE A 483 -10.83 -17.89 -22.21
C ILE A 483 -10.74 -17.06 -23.49
N THR A 484 -9.76 -17.30 -24.36
CA THR A 484 -9.56 -16.55 -25.60
C THR A 484 -10.78 -16.63 -26.50
N GLN A 485 -11.33 -17.83 -26.70
CA GLN A 485 -12.54 -18.01 -27.51
C GLN A 485 -13.74 -17.28 -26.91
N VAL A 486 -13.95 -17.41 -25.59
CA VAL A 486 -15.07 -16.75 -24.91
C VAL A 486 -14.96 -15.22 -25.05
N VAL A 487 -13.76 -14.68 -24.90
CA VAL A 487 -13.50 -13.24 -25.05
C VAL A 487 -13.76 -12.78 -26.49
N ASP A 488 -13.26 -13.51 -27.51
CA ASP A 488 -13.49 -13.18 -28.92
C ASP A 488 -14.97 -13.07 -29.26
N GLU A 489 -15.75 -14.04 -28.83
CA GLU A 489 -17.18 -14.05 -29.09
C GLU A 489 -17.92 -12.98 -28.28
N PHE A 490 -17.49 -12.74 -27.04
CA PHE A 490 -18.12 -11.71 -26.20
C PHE A 490 -17.86 -10.29 -26.73
N LEU A 491 -16.66 -9.97 -27.20
CA LEU A 491 -16.29 -8.64 -27.71
C LEU A 491 -17.15 -8.18 -28.90
N ILE A 492 -17.70 -9.10 -29.69
CA ILE A 492 -18.59 -8.77 -30.80
C ILE A 492 -20.07 -8.75 -30.40
N SER A 493 -20.41 -9.12 -29.17
CA SER A 493 -21.79 -9.24 -28.69
C SER A 493 -22.44 -7.88 -28.41
N ALA A 494 -23.78 -7.86 -28.42
CA ALA A 494 -24.56 -6.70 -28.01
C ALA A 494 -24.39 -6.39 -26.52
N GLN A 495 -24.14 -7.40 -25.69
CA GLN A 495 -23.89 -7.29 -24.25
C GLN A 495 -22.60 -6.52 -23.99
N TYR A 496 -21.52 -6.83 -24.72
CA TYR A 496 -20.28 -6.08 -24.62
C TYR A 496 -20.46 -4.59 -24.93
N LYS A 497 -21.17 -4.27 -26.04
CA LYS A 497 -21.45 -2.89 -26.44
C LYS A 497 -22.21 -2.12 -25.36
N THR A 498 -23.18 -2.77 -24.73
CA THR A 498 -23.96 -2.18 -23.64
C THR A 498 -23.08 -1.90 -22.42
N LEU A 499 -22.26 -2.85 -21.99
CA LEU A 499 -21.34 -2.67 -20.88
C LEU A 499 -20.31 -1.58 -21.16
N TYR A 500 -19.72 -1.56 -22.35
CA TYR A 500 -18.76 -0.54 -22.75
C TYR A 500 -19.39 0.85 -22.72
N ASN A 501 -20.57 1.03 -23.29
CA ASN A 501 -21.26 2.33 -23.33
C ASN A 501 -21.62 2.81 -21.91
N ASN A 502 -22.07 1.92 -21.04
CA ASN A 502 -22.39 2.27 -19.65
C ASN A 502 -21.13 2.69 -18.88
N LEU A 503 -20.05 1.95 -19.01
CA LEU A 503 -18.77 2.30 -18.38
C LEU A 503 -18.22 3.64 -18.90
N TYR A 504 -18.25 3.83 -20.21
CA TYR A 504 -17.80 5.08 -20.83
C TYR A 504 -18.64 6.27 -20.40
N HIS A 505 -19.97 6.10 -20.32
CA HIS A 505 -20.88 7.15 -19.85
C HIS A 505 -20.59 7.51 -18.39
N ASN A 506 -20.51 6.52 -17.51
CA ASN A 506 -20.23 6.74 -16.10
C ASN A 506 -18.89 7.41 -15.89
N TRP A 507 -17.88 7.00 -16.65
CA TRP A 507 -16.55 7.60 -16.56
C TRP A 507 -16.51 9.06 -17.05
N THR A 508 -17.22 9.40 -18.13
CA THR A 508 -17.25 10.76 -18.71
C THR A 508 -18.14 11.74 -17.95
N VAL A 509 -19.25 11.27 -17.39
CA VAL A 509 -20.26 12.13 -16.75
C VAL A 509 -20.01 12.26 -15.25
N GLU A 510 -19.64 11.17 -14.57
CA GLU A 510 -19.52 11.14 -13.13
C GLU A 510 -18.08 11.28 -12.62
N ASN A 511 -17.07 11.27 -13.51
CA ASN A 511 -15.65 11.13 -13.16
C ASN A 511 -15.39 9.95 -12.20
N ASN A 512 -16.27 8.96 -12.21
CA ASN A 512 -16.23 7.79 -11.35
C ASN A 512 -15.57 6.64 -12.11
N PHE A 513 -14.29 6.46 -11.87
CA PHE A 513 -13.59 5.22 -12.23
C PHE A 513 -13.92 4.17 -11.18
N TYR A 514 -14.68 3.15 -11.55
CA TYR A 514 -15.19 2.16 -10.60
C TYR A 514 -14.20 1.02 -10.31
N TYR A 515 -12.95 1.05 -10.78
CA TYR A 515 -12.18 -0.17 -10.81
C TYR A 515 -10.73 -0.02 -10.37
N THR A 516 -10.54 -0.16 -9.08
CA THR A 516 -9.30 -0.69 -8.50
C THR A 516 -9.68 -1.53 -7.30
N VAL A 517 -8.90 -2.55 -7.04
CA VAL A 517 -9.04 -3.41 -5.86
C VAL A 517 -8.88 -2.52 -4.64
N ASP A 518 -9.89 -2.47 -3.78
CA ASP A 518 -9.78 -1.84 -2.47
C ASP A 518 -9.08 -2.81 -1.53
N PHE A 519 -7.88 -2.45 -1.09
CA PHE A 519 -7.14 -3.16 -0.07
C PHE A 519 -7.58 -2.81 1.36
N SER A 520 -8.71 -2.14 1.54
CA SER A 520 -9.18 -1.73 2.87
C SER A 520 -9.69 -2.89 3.74
N GLY A 521 -9.64 -4.11 3.26
CA GLY A 521 -10.06 -5.30 4.01
C GLY A 521 -11.54 -5.34 4.36
N ASN A 522 -12.37 -4.55 3.67
CA ASN A 522 -13.81 -4.63 3.82
C ASN A 522 -14.40 -5.56 2.73
N PRO A 523 -14.84 -6.79 3.09
CA PRO A 523 -15.33 -7.77 2.13
C PRO A 523 -16.56 -7.34 1.34
N THR A 524 -17.19 -6.23 1.69
CA THR A 524 -18.42 -5.73 1.06
C THR A 524 -18.17 -4.71 -0.05
N GLU A 525 -16.92 -4.25 -0.28
CA GLU A 525 -16.63 -3.12 -1.17
C GLU A 525 -15.36 -3.31 -2.04
N ILE A 526 -15.17 -4.47 -2.65
CA ILE A 526 -14.07 -4.69 -3.61
C ILE A 526 -14.60 -4.41 -5.02
N PRO A 527 -14.36 -3.22 -5.63
CA PRO A 527 -15.05 -2.82 -6.86
C PRO A 527 -14.69 -3.65 -8.09
N ASP A 528 -13.45 -4.12 -8.23
CA ASP A 528 -13.03 -4.91 -9.40
C ASP A 528 -13.42 -6.35 -9.27
N LEU A 529 -13.34 -6.88 -8.06
CA LEU A 529 -13.95 -8.15 -7.73
C LEU A 529 -15.47 -8.05 -7.94
N ILE A 530 -16.09 -6.93 -7.56
CA ILE A 530 -17.51 -6.66 -7.76
C ILE A 530 -17.87 -6.55 -9.24
N LEU A 531 -17.05 -6.01 -10.13
CA LEU A 531 -17.37 -6.06 -11.55
C LEU A 531 -17.18 -7.47 -12.11
N GLY A 532 -16.10 -8.14 -11.80
CA GLY A 532 -15.93 -9.55 -12.10
C GLY A 532 -17.07 -10.37 -11.50
N LEU A 533 -17.47 -10.11 -10.26
CA LEU A 533 -18.61 -10.75 -9.60
C LEU A 533 -19.95 -10.30 -10.18
N LYS A 534 -20.16 -9.03 -10.48
CA LYS A 534 -21.38 -8.54 -11.15
C LYS A 534 -21.51 -9.09 -12.56
N LEU A 535 -20.42 -9.22 -13.29
CA LEU A 535 -20.42 -9.93 -14.56
C LEU A 535 -20.68 -11.42 -14.36
N ALA A 536 -20.14 -12.03 -13.32
CA ALA A 536 -20.40 -13.41 -12.97
C ALA A 536 -21.81 -13.63 -12.39
N GLU A 537 -22.40 -12.64 -11.71
CA GLU A 537 -23.79 -12.66 -11.21
C GLU A 537 -24.80 -12.22 -12.25
N ASP A 538 -24.39 -11.51 -13.31
CA ASP A 538 -25.29 -11.16 -14.40
C ASP A 538 -25.79 -12.43 -15.09
N VAL A 539 -27.08 -12.71 -14.90
CA VAL A 539 -27.73 -13.91 -15.44
C VAL A 539 -27.57 -13.99 -16.97
N VAL A 540 -27.47 -12.86 -17.65
CA VAL A 540 -27.27 -12.81 -19.12
C VAL A 540 -25.83 -13.23 -19.44
N PHE A 541 -24.85 -12.75 -18.71
CA PHE A 541 -23.43 -13.11 -18.87
C PHE A 541 -23.20 -14.59 -18.52
N LEU A 542 -23.78 -15.06 -17.41
CA LEU A 542 -23.71 -16.46 -16.99
C LEU A 542 -24.40 -17.41 -17.99
N LYS A 543 -25.54 -17.01 -18.51
CA LYS A 543 -26.19 -17.77 -19.60
C LYS A 543 -25.34 -17.80 -20.85
N TYR A 544 -24.71 -16.69 -21.21
CA TYR A 544 -23.79 -16.64 -22.33
C TYR A 544 -22.58 -17.55 -22.09
N LEU A 545 -21.93 -17.47 -20.94
CA LEU A 545 -20.83 -18.36 -20.56
C LEU A 545 -21.24 -19.83 -20.55
N SER A 546 -22.44 -20.14 -20.10
CA SER A 546 -22.94 -21.51 -20.08
C SER A 546 -23.03 -22.14 -21.46
N THR A 547 -23.06 -21.35 -22.55
CA THR A 547 -23.03 -21.88 -23.92
C THR A 547 -21.70 -22.53 -24.29
N PHE A 548 -20.62 -22.19 -23.62
CA PHE A 548 -19.26 -22.73 -23.82
C PHE A 548 -18.97 -23.97 -22.96
N LEU A 549 -19.84 -24.28 -22.00
CA LEU A 549 -19.68 -25.45 -21.14
C LEU A 549 -20.37 -26.69 -21.72
N LEU A 550 -19.80 -27.86 -21.43
CA LEU A 550 -20.49 -29.14 -21.71
C LEU A 550 -21.80 -29.22 -20.93
N VAL A 551 -22.79 -29.96 -21.46
CA VAL A 551 -24.16 -29.98 -20.92
C VAL A 551 -24.23 -30.36 -19.44
N ASP A 552 -23.37 -31.28 -19.00
CA ASP A 552 -23.34 -31.74 -17.60
C ASP A 552 -22.67 -30.71 -16.66
N ASP A 553 -21.68 -29.96 -17.13
CA ASP A 553 -20.98 -28.93 -16.37
C ASP A 553 -21.80 -27.64 -16.24
N ARG A 554 -22.71 -27.36 -17.18
CA ARG A 554 -23.61 -26.17 -17.15
C ARG A 554 -24.45 -26.10 -15.89
N ARG A 555 -24.97 -27.23 -15.45
CA ARG A 555 -25.89 -27.31 -14.31
C ARG A 555 -25.12 -27.06 -13.00
N GLU A 556 -23.92 -27.59 -12.87
CA GLU A 556 -23.05 -27.38 -11.71
C GLU A 556 -22.49 -25.95 -11.70
N PHE A 557 -22.03 -25.43 -12.84
CA PHE A 557 -21.59 -24.05 -12.99
C PHE A 557 -22.69 -23.06 -12.58
N LEU A 558 -23.91 -23.21 -13.06
CA LEU A 558 -25.05 -22.36 -12.69
C LEU A 558 -25.41 -22.49 -11.22
N LYS A 559 -25.28 -23.67 -10.62
CA LYS A 559 -25.47 -23.87 -9.18
C LYS A 559 -24.40 -23.18 -8.37
N MET A 560 -23.13 -23.22 -8.78
CA MET A 560 -22.02 -22.55 -8.11
C MET A 560 -22.13 -21.02 -8.25
N ALA A 561 -22.42 -20.53 -9.45
CA ALA A 561 -22.54 -19.10 -9.73
C ALA A 561 -23.73 -18.44 -9.01
N ILE A 562 -24.77 -19.20 -8.68
CA ILE A 562 -25.95 -18.71 -7.95
C ILE A 562 -25.80 -18.86 -6.43
N LYS A 563 -24.84 -19.66 -5.95
CA LYS A 563 -24.61 -19.86 -4.51
C LYS A 563 -23.52 -18.93 -3.95
N SER A 564 -23.74 -18.48 -2.72
CA SER A 564 -22.77 -17.70 -1.93
C SER A 564 -21.36 -18.32 -1.80
N GLU A 565 -21.21 -19.60 -2.15
CA GLU A 565 -19.93 -20.32 -2.15
C GLU A 565 -18.97 -19.83 -3.23
N PHE A 566 -19.47 -19.40 -4.40
CA PHE A 566 -18.63 -18.83 -5.46
C PHE A 566 -18.06 -17.47 -5.03
N GLN A 567 -18.87 -16.62 -4.42
CA GLN A 567 -18.43 -15.36 -3.84
C GLN A 567 -17.40 -15.58 -2.72
N LYS A 568 -17.64 -16.54 -1.84
CA LYS A 568 -16.73 -16.92 -0.77
C LYS A 568 -15.39 -17.45 -1.28
N MET A 569 -15.40 -18.25 -2.34
CA MET A 569 -14.19 -18.79 -2.94
C MET A 569 -13.38 -17.71 -3.67
N ILE A 570 -14.01 -16.82 -4.42
CA ILE A 570 -13.33 -15.67 -5.03
C ILE A 570 -12.76 -14.77 -3.92
N TYR A 571 -13.50 -14.56 -2.85
CA TYR A 571 -13.01 -13.85 -1.66
C TYR A 571 -11.78 -14.54 -1.04
N GLU A 572 -11.81 -15.86 -0.83
CA GLU A 572 -10.67 -16.62 -0.30
C GLU A 572 -9.45 -16.55 -1.22
N ILE A 573 -9.65 -16.54 -2.56
CA ILE A 573 -8.55 -16.39 -3.53
C ILE A 573 -7.93 -14.99 -3.49
N HIS A 574 -8.71 -13.95 -3.15
CA HIS A 574 -8.26 -12.56 -3.12
C HIS A 574 -7.94 -12.04 -1.72
N SER A 575 -8.52 -12.59 -0.65
CA SER A 575 -8.27 -12.16 0.73
C SER A 575 -6.86 -12.45 1.25
N ASP A 576 -6.08 -13.26 0.53
CA ASP A 576 -4.64 -13.41 0.81
C ASP A 576 -3.79 -12.23 0.27
N VAL A 577 -4.41 -11.20 -0.28
CA VAL A 577 -3.74 -10.00 -0.83
C VAL A 577 -3.94 -8.79 0.11
N ASP A 578 -4.87 -8.88 1.07
CA ASP A 578 -5.10 -7.84 2.09
C ASP A 578 -4.18 -7.93 3.29
#